data_e3b6b8d2823d398e542a573dc39676e0
#
_entry.id   e3b6b8d2823d398e542a573dc39676e0
#
_cell.length_a   1.000
_cell.length_b   1.000
_cell.length_c   1.000
_cell.angle_alpha   90.00
_cell.angle_beta   90.00
_cell.angle_gamma   90.00
#
_symmetry.space_group_name_H-M   'P 1'
#
loop_
_entity.id
_entity.type
_entity.pdbx_description
1 polymer ?
#
loop_
_entity_poly.entity_id
_entity_poly.type
_entity_poly.pdbx_seq_one_letter_code
_entity_poly.pdbx_strand_id
1 'polypeptide(L)'
;EGPAELQILAEDRVGLSYGKVYARVPQTAVGFSVYTPNAKIIDLGTEFGVQVEIGGNTQLHVLKGKTMLMAGKTDRVNMEVSQGNARKISGENGKISNIRCQSDHFVRVINSESRCVWRGQNLDLADIVGGGNGLGTGKRGSCIDTTTGEWKPESYLPSSSEDFKPGTHMKSNYCFHAVKDNPFIDGVFIPDNGQGPVVISTQGHSFEGFPDTSELGWGGIVYVEESILKHPIKLNNVQYGVPERSALFMHGNAGITFDLEQIRQAFPGSLREFRAVYGIADDYWDGVGCPAYADFWVLVDGQVRFSRKGVQVHQGGTISVVLSDQDRFLTLVTTDGGKGSPEYDNRTSFNDWSVFGEPCLIFD
;
A
#
# COMPACT_ATOMS: atom_id res chain seq x y z
N GLU A 1 16.23 -0.90 12.72
CA GLU A 1 15.62 -0.10 13.77
C GLU A 1 15.81 1.37 13.42
N GLY A 2 14.72 2.10 13.40
CA GLY A 2 14.71 3.49 13.02
C GLY A 2 14.92 4.49 14.17
N PRO A 3 15.21 5.73 13.80
CA PRO A 3 15.39 6.18 12.42
C PRO A 3 16.64 5.56 11.77
N ALA A 4 16.51 5.11 10.51
CA ALA A 4 17.59 4.46 9.77
C ALA A 4 17.45 4.69 8.26
N GLU A 5 18.57 4.78 7.56
CA GLU A 5 18.62 4.79 6.10
C GLU A 5 19.38 3.55 5.62
N LEU A 6 18.63 2.64 4.98
CA LEU A 6 19.12 1.39 4.42
C LEU A 6 18.87 1.37 2.91
N GLN A 7 19.89 1.06 2.13
CA GLN A 7 19.83 0.89 0.69
C GLN A 7 20.14 -0.55 0.30
N ILE A 8 19.30 -1.18 -0.52
CA ILE A 8 19.60 -2.48 -1.14
C ILE A 8 20.53 -2.22 -2.32
N LEU A 9 21.75 -2.74 -2.28
CA LEU A 9 22.77 -2.54 -3.30
C LEU A 9 22.82 -3.71 -4.31
N ALA A 10 22.52 -4.92 -3.84
CA ALA A 10 22.40 -6.16 -4.63
C ALA A 10 21.71 -7.22 -3.76
N GLU A 11 21.49 -8.43 -4.32
CA GLU A 11 20.87 -9.56 -3.61
C GLU A 11 21.63 -9.97 -2.34
N ASP A 12 22.95 -9.78 -2.32
CA ASP A 12 23.86 -10.18 -1.25
C ASP A 12 24.43 -9.01 -0.43
N ARG A 13 23.95 -7.76 -0.66
CA ARG A 13 24.56 -6.59 -0.03
C ARG A 13 23.60 -5.43 0.18
N VAL A 14 23.80 -4.77 1.32
CA VAL A 14 23.05 -3.56 1.71
C VAL A 14 23.99 -2.44 2.15
N GLY A 15 23.58 -1.20 1.96
CA GLY A 15 24.22 0.00 2.51
C GLY A 15 23.43 0.50 3.71
N LEU A 16 24.10 0.84 4.80
CA LEU A 16 23.52 1.49 5.99
C LEU A 16 24.22 2.84 6.18
N SER A 17 23.53 3.95 5.88
CA SER A 17 24.05 5.32 6.04
C SER A 17 23.99 5.77 7.48
N TYR A 18 22.89 5.49 8.18
CA TYR A 18 22.71 5.68 9.62
C TYR A 18 21.61 4.74 10.17
N GLY A 19 21.57 4.58 11.50
CA GLY A 19 20.61 3.73 12.20
C GLY A 19 21.19 2.38 12.61
N LYS A 20 20.31 1.38 12.83
CA LYS A 20 20.70 0.04 13.29
C LYS A 20 20.13 -1.04 12.41
N VAL A 21 20.93 -2.04 12.13
CA VAL A 21 20.54 -3.29 11.45
C VAL A 21 20.97 -4.49 12.30
N TYR A 22 20.07 -5.42 12.53
CA TYR A 22 20.38 -6.77 12.96
C TYR A 22 20.26 -7.71 11.76
N ALA A 23 21.29 -8.51 11.54
CA ALA A 23 21.33 -9.51 10.48
C ALA A 23 21.45 -10.91 11.07
N ARG A 24 20.61 -11.82 10.60
CA ARG A 24 20.72 -13.26 10.81
C ARG A 24 20.84 -13.92 9.45
N VAL A 25 22.04 -14.35 9.15
CA VAL A 25 22.38 -14.87 7.82
C VAL A 25 22.35 -16.41 7.83
N PRO A 26 21.46 -17.03 7.02
CA PRO A 26 21.43 -18.48 6.92
C PRO A 26 22.68 -19.00 6.19
N GLN A 27 23.01 -20.27 6.38
CA GLN A 27 24.18 -20.93 5.78
C GLN A 27 24.23 -20.81 4.24
N THR A 28 23.07 -20.73 3.61
CA THR A 28 22.92 -20.58 2.14
C THR A 28 23.26 -19.18 1.63
N ALA A 29 23.34 -18.17 2.52
CA ALA A 29 23.60 -16.78 2.18
C ALA A 29 24.92 -16.24 2.79
N VAL A 30 25.85 -17.12 3.13
CA VAL A 30 27.19 -16.76 3.61
C VAL A 30 27.88 -15.86 2.58
N GLY A 31 28.46 -14.74 3.06
CA GLY A 31 29.03 -13.70 2.21
C GLY A 31 28.17 -12.44 2.11
N PHE A 32 26.97 -12.45 2.68
CA PHE A 32 26.13 -11.25 2.80
C PHE A 32 26.93 -10.08 3.41
N SER A 33 26.78 -8.90 2.85
CA SER A 33 27.63 -7.76 3.21
C SER A 33 26.83 -6.53 3.59
N VAL A 34 27.24 -5.89 4.69
CA VAL A 34 26.72 -4.57 5.11
C VAL A 34 27.81 -3.52 4.86
N TYR A 35 27.49 -2.53 4.05
CA TYR A 35 28.34 -1.37 3.79
C TYR A 35 27.93 -0.20 4.66
N THR A 36 28.87 0.46 5.27
CA THR A 36 28.67 1.68 6.05
C THR A 36 29.61 2.78 5.49
N PRO A 37 29.48 4.05 5.90
CA PRO A 37 30.34 5.13 5.41
C PRO A 37 31.85 4.88 5.59
N ASN A 38 32.26 4.05 6.55
CA ASN A 38 33.67 3.84 6.89
C ASN A 38 34.08 2.37 7.07
N ALA A 39 33.17 1.42 6.80
CA ALA A 39 33.44 -0.01 6.91
C ALA A 39 32.63 -0.85 5.93
N LYS A 40 33.15 -2.06 5.65
CA LYS A 40 32.41 -3.17 5.04
C LYS A 40 32.45 -4.35 6.01
N ILE A 41 31.30 -4.90 6.33
CA ILE A 41 31.14 -6.08 7.17
C ILE A 41 30.67 -7.21 6.27
N ILE A 42 31.38 -8.33 6.27
CA ILE A 42 31.06 -9.52 5.49
C ILE A 42 30.72 -10.65 6.45
N ASP A 43 29.57 -11.25 6.24
CA ASP A 43 29.11 -12.42 6.99
C ASP A 43 29.94 -13.67 6.67
N LEU A 44 30.24 -14.47 7.70
CA LEU A 44 30.86 -15.79 7.60
C LEU A 44 29.99 -16.88 8.27
N GLY A 45 28.65 -16.74 8.21
CA GLY A 45 27.70 -17.62 8.88
C GLY A 45 27.31 -17.12 10.27
N THR A 46 26.70 -15.96 10.36
CA THR A 46 26.61 -15.17 11.60
C THR A 46 25.24 -14.60 11.93
N GLU A 47 25.12 -14.26 13.22
CA GLU A 47 24.15 -13.26 13.69
C GLU A 47 24.96 -12.06 14.22
N PHE A 48 24.71 -10.88 13.65
CA PHE A 48 25.44 -9.67 14.02
C PHE A 48 24.55 -8.43 13.94
N GLY A 49 24.94 -7.41 14.68
CA GLY A 49 24.32 -6.10 14.65
C GLY A 49 25.31 -5.03 14.16
N VAL A 50 24.82 -4.13 13.33
CA VAL A 50 25.56 -2.95 12.89
C VAL A 50 24.77 -1.70 13.26
N GLN A 51 25.45 -0.73 13.88
CA GLN A 51 24.90 0.60 14.14
C GLN A 51 25.80 1.64 13.47
N VAL A 52 25.16 2.62 12.82
CA VAL A 52 25.83 3.81 12.28
C VAL A 52 25.20 5.03 12.92
N GLU A 53 26.03 5.83 13.59
CA GLU A 53 25.64 7.12 14.17
C GLU A 53 25.58 8.20 13.07
N ILE A 54 24.76 9.24 13.23
CA ILE A 54 24.66 10.37 12.27
C ILE A 54 26.04 11.02 12.02
N GLY A 55 26.94 10.99 12.99
CA GLY A 55 28.34 11.43 12.84
C GLY A 55 29.25 10.44 12.10
N GLY A 56 28.72 9.37 11.53
CA GLY A 56 29.45 8.38 10.72
C GLY A 56 30.23 7.35 11.52
N ASN A 57 30.16 7.31 12.86
CA ASN A 57 30.75 6.22 13.62
C ASN A 57 30.00 4.93 13.35
N THR A 58 30.72 3.85 13.06
CA THR A 58 30.14 2.51 12.89
C THR A 58 30.46 1.62 14.07
N GLN A 59 29.49 0.88 14.56
CA GLN A 59 29.67 -0.16 15.58
C GLN A 59 29.25 -1.51 15.00
N LEU A 60 30.09 -2.52 15.14
CA LEU A 60 29.82 -3.92 14.80
C LEU A 60 29.77 -4.75 16.08
N HIS A 61 28.71 -5.51 16.27
CA HIS A 61 28.53 -6.44 17.39
C HIS A 61 28.29 -7.85 16.82
N VAL A 62 29.17 -8.81 17.09
CA VAL A 62 29.01 -10.19 16.61
C VAL A 62 28.36 -11.01 17.73
N LEU A 63 27.12 -11.42 17.49
CA LEU A 63 26.28 -12.11 18.50
C LEU A 63 26.43 -13.64 18.40
N LYS A 64 26.69 -14.15 17.19
CA LYS A 64 26.95 -15.57 16.94
C LYS A 64 27.82 -15.73 15.69
N GLY A 65 28.78 -16.66 15.74
CA GLY A 65 29.69 -16.96 14.61
C GLY A 65 30.81 -15.93 14.43
N LYS A 66 31.12 -15.56 13.19
CA LYS A 66 32.27 -14.71 12.83
C LYS A 66 31.95 -13.81 11.65
N THR A 67 32.47 -12.59 11.64
CA THR A 67 32.40 -11.66 10.51
C THR A 67 33.78 -11.21 10.09
N MET A 68 33.95 -10.85 8.83
CA MET A 68 35.13 -10.12 8.35
C MET A 68 34.81 -8.62 8.35
N LEU A 69 35.52 -7.84 9.12
CA LEU A 69 35.47 -6.40 9.14
C LEU A 69 36.58 -5.82 8.27
N MET A 70 36.22 -5.02 7.29
CA MET A 70 37.13 -4.25 6.44
C MET A 70 36.87 -2.76 6.72
N ALA A 71 37.82 -2.08 7.32
CA ALA A 71 37.67 -0.66 7.71
C ALA A 71 38.96 0.13 7.54
N GLY A 72 38.86 1.46 7.53
CA GLY A 72 39.98 2.39 7.41
C GLY A 72 39.92 3.23 6.12
N LYS A 73 40.23 4.53 6.26
CA LYS A 73 40.27 5.49 5.14
C LYS A 73 41.60 5.43 4.37
N THR A 74 42.70 5.29 5.08
CA THR A 74 44.06 5.32 4.55
C THR A 74 44.70 3.93 4.56
N ASP A 75 44.61 3.21 5.66
CA ASP A 75 45.12 1.85 5.80
C ASP A 75 43.93 0.89 5.98
N ARG A 76 43.64 0.11 4.94
CA ARG A 76 42.56 -0.87 5.01
C ARG A 76 42.98 -2.03 5.94
N VAL A 77 42.33 -2.04 7.10
CA VAL A 77 42.45 -3.12 8.06
C VAL A 77 41.43 -4.20 7.74
N ASN A 78 41.84 -5.41 7.53
CA ASN A 78 41.00 -6.59 7.41
C ASN A 78 41.16 -7.41 8.68
N MET A 79 40.08 -7.61 9.45
CA MET A 79 40.13 -8.38 10.68
C MET A 79 38.86 -9.24 10.84
N GLU A 80 39.10 -10.46 11.32
CA GLU A 80 37.99 -11.31 11.79
C GLU A 80 37.50 -10.81 13.16
N VAL A 81 36.20 -10.70 13.30
CA VAL A 81 35.55 -10.41 14.58
C VAL A 81 34.67 -11.60 14.93
N SER A 82 35.01 -12.25 16.05
CA SER A 82 34.32 -13.46 16.52
C SER A 82 33.22 -13.14 17.50
N GLN A 83 32.34 -14.10 17.73
CA GLN A 83 31.24 -14.06 18.68
C GLN A 83 31.63 -13.43 20.04
N GLY A 84 30.76 -12.60 20.59
CA GLY A 84 30.95 -11.90 21.86
C GLY A 84 31.84 -10.67 21.79
N ASN A 85 32.42 -10.37 20.62
CA ASN A 85 33.26 -9.20 20.42
C ASN A 85 32.49 -8.10 19.67
N ALA A 86 32.90 -6.85 19.92
CA ALA A 86 32.40 -5.70 19.19
C ALA A 86 33.52 -4.70 18.89
N ARG A 87 33.35 -3.96 17.78
CA ARG A 87 34.30 -2.95 17.30
C ARG A 87 33.57 -1.66 17.00
N LYS A 88 34.19 -0.54 17.39
CA LYS A 88 33.75 0.79 16.96
C LYS A 88 34.78 1.37 16.00
N ILE A 89 34.31 1.84 14.85
CA ILE A 89 35.08 2.52 13.83
C ILE A 89 34.70 4.01 13.85
N SER A 90 35.67 4.88 14.06
CA SER A 90 35.46 6.33 14.09
C SER A 90 35.14 6.85 12.69
N GLY A 91 34.07 7.65 12.56
CA GLY A 91 33.72 8.35 11.32
C GLY A 91 34.74 9.40 10.91
N GLU A 92 35.40 10.02 11.88
CA GLU A 92 36.36 11.11 11.65
C GLU A 92 37.69 10.59 11.08
N ASN A 93 38.32 9.63 11.74
CA ASN A 93 39.68 9.19 11.42
C ASN A 93 39.82 7.71 11.07
N GLY A 94 38.72 6.94 11.06
CA GLY A 94 38.72 5.51 10.75
C GLY A 94 39.36 4.61 11.83
N LYS A 95 39.72 5.15 13.01
CA LYS A 95 40.34 4.39 14.09
C LYS A 95 39.39 3.31 14.60
N ILE A 96 39.90 2.09 14.71
CA ILE A 96 39.16 0.94 15.25
C ILE A 96 39.48 0.79 16.75
N SER A 97 38.46 0.63 17.57
CA SER A 97 38.56 0.37 19.00
C SER A 97 37.68 -0.79 19.41
N ASN A 98 38.11 -1.48 20.49
CA ASN A 98 37.28 -2.52 21.11
C ASN A 98 36.18 -1.85 21.96
N ILE A 99 34.98 -2.36 21.85
CA ILE A 99 33.86 -1.98 22.72
C ILE A 99 33.20 -3.24 23.29
N ARG A 100 32.36 -3.08 24.30
CA ARG A 100 31.60 -4.19 24.87
C ARG A 100 30.54 -4.65 23.87
N CYS A 101 30.43 -5.96 23.61
CA CYS A 101 29.36 -6.52 22.82
C CYS A 101 28.04 -6.46 23.60
N GLN A 102 26.99 -5.91 23.00
CA GLN A 102 25.67 -5.72 23.61
C GLN A 102 24.62 -6.39 22.73
N SER A 103 24.14 -7.56 23.13
CA SER A 103 23.14 -8.33 22.39
C SER A 103 21.73 -7.75 22.48
N ASP A 104 21.44 -7.08 23.59
CA ASP A 104 20.17 -6.41 23.91
C ASP A 104 20.02 -5.04 23.23
N HIS A 105 21.09 -4.57 22.60
CA HIS A 105 21.11 -3.31 21.87
C HIS A 105 20.38 -3.37 20.52
N PHE A 106 20.03 -4.58 20.05
CA PHE A 106 19.38 -4.84 18.78
C PHE A 106 18.07 -5.62 18.97
N VAL A 107 17.03 -5.19 18.23
CA VAL A 107 15.78 -5.95 18.12
C VAL A 107 16.05 -7.21 17.30
N ARG A 108 15.99 -8.37 17.92
CA ARG A 108 16.35 -9.67 17.32
C ARG A 108 15.15 -10.49 16.90
N VAL A 109 13.99 -10.17 17.42
CA VAL A 109 12.73 -10.84 17.11
C VAL A 109 11.71 -9.75 16.82
N ILE A 110 11.15 -9.79 15.65
CA ILE A 110 9.94 -9.03 15.32
C ILE A 110 8.79 -9.95 15.74
N ASN A 111 8.01 -9.55 16.75
CA ASN A 111 6.79 -10.28 17.07
C ASN A 111 5.95 -10.39 15.82
N SER A 112 5.36 -11.57 15.58
CA SER A 112 4.52 -11.84 14.41
C SER A 112 3.30 -10.89 14.30
N GLU A 113 2.97 -10.20 15.41
CA GLU A 113 1.96 -9.15 15.46
C GLU A 113 2.52 -7.76 15.10
N SER A 114 3.84 -7.57 15.11
CA SER A 114 4.50 -6.33 14.70
C SER A 114 4.81 -6.44 13.20
N ARG A 115 3.88 -6.02 12.36
CA ARG A 115 4.17 -5.88 10.92
C ARG A 115 5.31 -4.88 10.76
N CYS A 116 6.32 -5.25 9.97
CA CYS A 116 7.35 -4.32 9.54
C CYS A 116 6.66 -3.31 8.62
N VAL A 117 6.38 -2.13 9.13
CA VAL A 117 5.77 -1.05 8.36
C VAL A 117 6.90 -0.33 7.64
N TRP A 118 6.95 -0.48 6.32
CA TRP A 118 7.80 0.34 5.47
C TRP A 118 7.29 1.77 5.53
N ARG A 119 8.01 2.63 6.24
CA ARG A 119 7.76 4.07 6.23
C ARG A 119 8.50 4.69 5.05
N GLY A 120 8.00 4.42 3.85
CA GLY A 120 8.41 5.15 2.65
C GLY A 120 7.69 6.50 2.54
N GLN A 121 7.92 7.20 1.45
CA GLN A 121 7.21 8.45 1.11
C GLN A 121 5.78 8.21 0.61
N ASN A 122 5.25 6.99 0.66
CA ASN A 122 3.98 6.60 0.07
C ASN A 122 3.01 6.12 1.14
N LEU A 123 1.78 6.62 1.07
CA LEU A 123 0.67 6.21 1.92
C LEU A 123 -0.32 5.36 1.11
N ASP A 124 -0.56 4.14 1.52
CA ASP A 124 -1.44 3.19 0.82
C ASP A 124 -2.91 3.42 1.20
N LEU A 125 -3.73 3.87 0.24
CA LEU A 125 -5.16 4.10 0.47
C LEU A 125 -5.96 2.80 0.65
N ALA A 126 -5.50 1.67 0.09
CA ALA A 126 -6.14 0.39 0.32
C ALA A 126 -5.94 -0.07 1.78
N ASP A 127 -4.76 0.18 2.37
CA ASP A 127 -4.51 -0.05 3.80
C ASP A 127 -5.45 0.78 4.69
N ILE A 128 -5.68 2.05 4.32
CA ILE A 128 -6.63 2.93 5.02
C ILE A 128 -8.06 2.34 4.98
N VAL A 129 -8.52 1.86 3.84
CA VAL A 129 -9.82 1.17 3.70
C VAL A 129 -9.86 -0.09 4.57
N GLY A 130 -8.72 -0.74 4.76
CA GLY A 130 -8.54 -1.85 5.69
C GLY A 130 -8.65 -1.49 7.18
N GLY A 131 -8.98 -0.25 7.52
CA GLY A 131 -8.98 0.26 8.91
C GLY A 131 -7.58 0.61 9.41
N GLY A 132 -6.59 0.65 8.52
CA GLY A 132 -5.21 1.00 8.82
C GLY A 132 -4.92 2.49 8.72
N ASN A 133 -3.64 2.81 8.84
CA ASN A 133 -3.12 4.18 8.78
C ASN A 133 -2.37 4.49 7.47
N GLY A 134 -2.49 3.63 6.47
CA GLY A 134 -1.78 3.77 5.19
C GLY A 134 -0.34 3.24 5.19
N LEU A 135 0.10 2.64 6.30
CA LEU A 135 1.47 2.15 6.49
C LEU A 135 1.51 0.63 6.77
N GLY A 136 0.52 -0.12 6.30
CA GLY A 136 0.46 -1.58 6.41
C GLY A 136 -0.15 -2.11 7.71
N THR A 137 -0.97 -1.30 8.41
CA THR A 137 -1.65 -1.70 9.65
C THR A 137 -3.08 -2.18 9.43
N GLY A 138 -3.63 -1.96 8.23
CA GLY A 138 -4.98 -2.34 7.85
C GLY A 138 -5.17 -3.85 7.69
N LYS A 139 -6.41 -4.29 7.86
CA LYS A 139 -6.79 -5.68 7.69
C LYS A 139 -7.19 -5.93 6.24
N ARG A 140 -6.43 -6.77 5.54
CA ARG A 140 -6.83 -7.27 4.22
C ARG A 140 -8.09 -8.11 4.34
N GLY A 141 -8.92 -8.09 3.32
CA GLY A 141 -10.21 -8.79 3.32
C GLY A 141 -11.35 -8.05 4.01
N SER A 142 -11.09 -6.92 4.61
CA SER A 142 -12.13 -6.03 5.12
C SER A 142 -12.71 -5.13 4.03
N CYS A 143 -13.86 -4.53 4.29
CA CYS A 143 -14.50 -3.61 3.37
C CYS A 143 -15.22 -2.46 4.10
N ILE A 144 -15.62 -1.45 3.31
CA ILE A 144 -16.56 -0.42 3.72
C ILE A 144 -17.84 -0.59 2.92
N ASP A 145 -18.95 -0.66 3.63
CA ASP A 145 -20.28 -0.76 3.05
C ASP A 145 -20.68 0.59 2.43
N THR A 146 -20.90 0.64 1.12
CA THR A 146 -21.21 1.87 0.39
C THR A 146 -22.60 2.44 0.68
N THR A 147 -23.48 1.68 1.36
CA THR A 147 -24.84 2.10 1.71
C THR A 147 -24.98 2.58 3.15
N THR A 148 -23.97 2.36 4.00
CA THR A 148 -24.00 2.73 5.42
C THR A 148 -22.76 3.48 5.89
N GLY A 149 -21.62 3.35 5.19
CA GLY A 149 -20.33 3.88 5.63
C GLY A 149 -19.67 3.05 6.75
N GLU A 150 -20.24 1.91 7.11
CA GLU A 150 -19.68 1.05 8.16
C GLU A 150 -18.51 0.23 7.66
N TRP A 151 -17.45 0.20 8.43
CA TRP A 151 -16.33 -0.73 8.21
C TRP A 151 -16.72 -2.14 8.66
N LYS A 152 -16.38 -3.13 7.84
CA LYS A 152 -16.63 -4.56 8.11
C LYS A 152 -15.31 -5.31 8.10
N PRO A 153 -15.04 -6.15 9.12
CA PRO A 153 -13.79 -6.91 9.22
C PRO A 153 -13.65 -8.01 8.16
N GLU A 154 -14.73 -8.35 7.48
CA GLU A 154 -14.79 -9.33 6.39
C GLU A 154 -15.63 -8.75 5.25
N SER A 155 -15.13 -8.91 4.02
CA SER A 155 -15.86 -8.44 2.85
C SER A 155 -17.10 -9.32 2.57
N TYR A 156 -18.06 -8.72 1.86
CA TYR A 156 -19.23 -9.45 1.36
C TYR A 156 -18.93 -10.29 0.11
N LEU A 157 -17.71 -10.21 -0.43
CA LEU A 157 -17.34 -10.98 -1.62
C LEU A 157 -17.38 -12.48 -1.30
N PRO A 158 -18.05 -13.28 -2.12
CA PRO A 158 -18.13 -14.71 -1.91
C PRO A 158 -16.78 -15.38 -2.21
N SER A 159 -16.40 -16.32 -1.36
CA SER A 159 -15.23 -17.18 -1.60
C SER A 159 -15.50 -18.28 -2.64
N SER A 160 -16.79 -18.53 -2.95
CA SER A 160 -17.24 -19.49 -3.96
C SER A 160 -18.50 -18.99 -4.67
N SER A 161 -18.76 -19.48 -5.88
CA SER A 161 -19.98 -19.15 -6.65
C SER A 161 -21.28 -19.62 -5.99
N GLU A 162 -21.21 -20.46 -4.96
CA GLU A 162 -22.36 -21.00 -4.24
C GLU A 162 -22.71 -20.21 -2.97
N ASP A 163 -21.78 -19.38 -2.48
CA ASP A 163 -21.92 -18.66 -1.21
C ASP A 163 -22.22 -17.15 -1.44
N PHE A 164 -23.36 -16.84 -2.05
CA PHE A 164 -23.84 -15.46 -2.04
C PHE A 164 -24.21 -15.05 -0.61
N LYS A 165 -23.35 -14.26 0.03
CA LYS A 165 -23.64 -13.71 1.35
C LYS A 165 -24.75 -12.65 1.24
N PRO A 166 -25.70 -12.61 2.20
CA PRO A 166 -26.62 -11.47 2.30
C PRO A 166 -25.85 -10.16 2.38
N GLY A 167 -26.28 -9.13 1.64
CA GLY A 167 -25.60 -7.83 1.60
C GLY A 167 -24.57 -7.66 0.48
N THR A 168 -24.34 -8.68 -0.34
CA THR A 168 -23.45 -8.58 -1.51
C THR A 168 -23.94 -7.54 -2.52
N HIS A 169 -25.25 -7.51 -2.78
CA HIS A 169 -25.90 -6.50 -3.64
C HIS A 169 -26.30 -5.30 -2.81
N MET A 170 -25.81 -4.14 -3.18
CA MET A 170 -26.08 -2.87 -2.51
C MET A 170 -26.83 -1.97 -3.47
N LYS A 171 -28.05 -1.57 -3.08
CA LYS A 171 -28.83 -0.62 -3.86
C LYS A 171 -28.57 0.82 -3.36
N SER A 172 -28.41 1.75 -4.29
CA SER A 172 -28.28 3.15 -3.98
C SER A 172 -29.47 3.65 -3.16
N ASN A 173 -29.17 4.39 -2.11
CA ASN A 173 -30.14 5.18 -1.35
C ASN A 173 -29.95 6.69 -1.60
N TYR A 174 -29.12 7.02 -2.60
CA TYR A 174 -28.81 8.39 -3.04
C TYR A 174 -28.18 9.27 -1.96
N CYS A 175 -27.56 8.64 -0.95
CA CYS A 175 -26.93 9.33 0.16
C CYS A 175 -25.41 9.16 0.13
N PHE A 176 -24.73 10.21 0.59
CA PHE A 176 -23.33 10.13 0.99
C PHE A 176 -23.27 9.68 2.45
N HIS A 177 -22.49 8.65 2.73
CA HIS A 177 -22.35 8.06 4.06
C HIS A 177 -20.97 8.36 4.63
N ALA A 178 -20.94 9.21 5.67
CA ALA A 178 -19.69 9.50 6.37
C ALA A 178 -19.14 8.26 7.07
N VAL A 179 -17.85 8.01 6.92
CA VAL A 179 -17.11 6.94 7.61
C VAL A 179 -16.61 7.47 8.95
N LYS A 180 -17.03 6.85 10.06
CA LYS A 180 -16.73 7.34 11.42
C LYS A 180 -15.51 6.70 12.05
N ASP A 181 -15.15 5.49 11.61
CA ASP A 181 -14.14 4.67 12.27
C ASP A 181 -12.71 4.95 11.77
N ASN A 182 -12.56 5.71 10.68
CA ASN A 182 -11.25 6.10 10.15
C ASN A 182 -11.25 7.59 9.75
N PRO A 183 -10.45 8.45 10.41
CA PRO A 183 -10.44 9.89 10.15
C PRO A 183 -9.91 10.28 8.77
N PHE A 184 -9.22 9.38 8.07
CA PHE A 184 -8.67 9.62 6.73
C PHE A 184 -9.70 9.43 5.62
N ILE A 185 -10.85 8.82 5.94
CA ILE A 185 -11.95 8.59 4.99
C ILE A 185 -13.11 9.51 5.36
N ASP A 186 -13.46 10.43 4.47
CA ASP A 186 -14.60 11.30 4.64
C ASP A 186 -15.92 10.53 4.50
N GLY A 187 -16.03 9.69 3.47
CA GLY A 187 -17.20 8.84 3.31
C GLY A 187 -17.24 8.06 2.00
N VAL A 188 -18.36 7.37 1.81
CA VAL A 188 -18.63 6.50 0.67
C VAL A 188 -20.03 6.73 0.10
N PHE A 189 -20.25 6.33 -1.14
CA PHE A 189 -21.53 6.48 -1.83
C PHE A 189 -21.62 5.54 -3.03
N ILE A 190 -22.83 5.34 -3.55
CA ILE A 190 -23.07 4.70 -4.84
C ILE A 190 -23.32 5.83 -5.86
N PRO A 191 -22.44 6.00 -6.87
CA PRO A 191 -22.58 7.05 -7.88
C PRO A 191 -23.76 6.74 -8.79
N ASP A 192 -24.73 7.65 -8.82
CA ASP A 192 -25.86 7.61 -9.75
C ASP A 192 -26.43 9.00 -9.94
N ASN A 193 -26.51 9.46 -11.18
CA ASN A 193 -27.01 10.81 -11.51
C ASN A 193 -28.48 10.82 -11.92
N GLY A 194 -29.19 9.69 -11.83
CA GLY A 194 -30.60 9.59 -12.20
C GLY A 194 -31.54 10.48 -11.34
N GLN A 195 -31.08 10.88 -10.15
CA GLN A 195 -31.79 11.79 -9.25
C GLN A 195 -31.15 13.20 -9.16
N GLY A 196 -30.17 13.50 -10.00
CA GLY A 196 -29.42 14.76 -10.02
C GLY A 196 -28.01 14.66 -9.42
N PRO A 197 -27.40 15.80 -9.04
CA PRO A 197 -26.01 15.83 -8.59
C PRO A 197 -25.76 14.92 -7.40
N VAL A 198 -24.71 14.13 -7.47
CA VAL A 198 -24.28 13.21 -6.41
C VAL A 198 -23.41 13.94 -5.39
N VAL A 199 -23.81 13.92 -4.11
CA VAL A 199 -22.97 14.42 -3.01
C VAL A 199 -21.77 13.48 -2.83
N ILE A 200 -20.57 14.05 -2.75
CA ILE A 200 -19.31 13.30 -2.70
C ILE A 200 -18.41 13.69 -1.53
N SER A 201 -18.84 14.56 -0.63
CA SER A 201 -18.12 14.87 0.62
C SER A 201 -19.08 15.34 1.72
N THR A 202 -18.63 15.23 2.97
CA THR A 202 -19.36 15.77 4.14
C THR A 202 -19.48 17.30 4.10
N GLN A 203 -18.65 18.00 3.31
CA GLN A 203 -18.76 19.44 3.12
C GLN A 203 -19.71 19.87 2.00
N GLY A 204 -20.42 18.90 1.39
CA GLY A 204 -21.43 19.18 0.39
C GLY A 204 -20.89 19.38 -1.04
N HIS A 205 -19.63 19.01 -1.31
CA HIS A 205 -19.20 18.90 -2.69
C HIS A 205 -20.09 17.90 -3.41
N SER A 206 -20.50 18.25 -4.63
CA SER A 206 -21.34 17.41 -5.48
C SER A 206 -20.80 17.36 -6.91
N PHE A 207 -21.19 16.32 -7.65
CA PHE A 207 -20.77 16.13 -9.02
C PHE A 207 -21.96 15.70 -9.88
N GLU A 208 -22.13 16.38 -11.05
CA GLU A 208 -23.22 16.14 -12.00
C GLU A 208 -22.81 15.26 -13.18
N GLY A 209 -21.50 14.97 -13.31
CA GLY A 209 -20.95 14.33 -14.50
C GLY A 209 -20.96 12.80 -14.49
N PHE A 210 -21.44 12.15 -13.43
CA PHE A 210 -21.63 10.69 -13.42
C PHE A 210 -22.78 10.31 -14.37
N PRO A 211 -22.73 9.10 -14.97
CA PRO A 211 -23.86 8.60 -15.72
C PRO A 211 -25.06 8.29 -14.84
N ASP A 212 -26.23 8.14 -15.45
CA ASP A 212 -27.41 7.51 -14.83
C ASP A 212 -27.16 6.00 -14.83
N THR A 213 -26.68 5.47 -13.68
CA THR A 213 -26.19 4.10 -13.51
C THR A 213 -27.33 3.10 -13.25
N SER A 214 -26.99 1.83 -13.08
CA SER A 214 -27.94 0.80 -12.63
C SER A 214 -28.37 0.93 -11.17
N GLU A 215 -27.86 1.90 -10.42
CA GLU A 215 -28.08 2.09 -8.98
C GLU A 215 -27.56 0.93 -8.09
N LEU A 216 -26.89 -0.05 -8.66
CA LEU A 216 -26.44 -1.26 -7.97
C LEU A 216 -24.92 -1.23 -7.78
N GLY A 217 -24.51 -1.24 -6.52
CA GLY A 217 -23.14 -1.59 -6.10
C GLY A 217 -23.03 -3.06 -5.72
N TRP A 218 -21.84 -3.58 -5.62
CA TRP A 218 -21.59 -4.96 -5.25
C TRP A 218 -20.35 -5.11 -4.35
N GLY A 219 -20.51 -5.82 -3.23
CA GLY A 219 -19.41 -6.21 -2.35
C GLY A 219 -18.80 -5.12 -1.47
N GLY A 220 -19.20 -3.85 -1.63
CA GLY A 220 -18.58 -2.71 -0.96
C GLY A 220 -17.23 -2.32 -1.54
N ILE A 221 -16.48 -1.49 -0.82
CA ILE A 221 -15.12 -1.08 -1.17
C ILE A 221 -14.15 -1.93 -0.36
N VAL A 222 -13.35 -2.77 -1.01
CA VAL A 222 -12.61 -3.86 -0.37
C VAL A 222 -11.10 -3.66 -0.46
N TYR A 223 -10.41 -3.74 0.68
CA TYR A 223 -8.98 -3.97 0.71
C TYR A 223 -8.70 -5.44 0.39
N VAL A 224 -8.29 -5.72 -0.82
CA VAL A 224 -8.24 -7.10 -1.34
C VAL A 224 -7.18 -7.94 -0.66
N GLU A 225 -7.53 -9.20 -0.43
CA GLU A 225 -6.62 -10.30 -0.12
C GLU A 225 -6.83 -11.43 -1.13
N GLU A 226 -5.76 -11.95 -1.72
CA GLU A 226 -5.81 -13.01 -2.73
C GLU A 226 -6.63 -14.23 -2.28
N SER A 227 -6.51 -14.58 -0.99
CA SER A 227 -7.20 -15.74 -0.42
C SER A 227 -8.73 -15.62 -0.34
N ILE A 228 -9.28 -14.38 -0.46
CA ILE A 228 -10.73 -14.17 -0.36
C ILE A 228 -11.40 -14.30 -1.71
N LEU A 229 -10.67 -14.10 -2.78
CA LEU A 229 -11.19 -14.10 -4.12
C LEU A 229 -10.94 -15.46 -4.77
N LYS A 230 -11.97 -15.98 -5.42
CA LYS A 230 -11.88 -17.22 -6.22
C LYS A 230 -10.86 -17.10 -7.36
N HIS A 231 -10.56 -15.88 -7.77
CA HIS A 231 -9.66 -15.57 -8.88
C HIS A 231 -8.63 -14.52 -8.46
N PRO A 232 -7.36 -14.69 -8.87
CA PRO A 232 -6.35 -13.68 -8.61
C PRO A 232 -6.71 -12.37 -9.35
N ILE A 233 -6.48 -11.22 -8.70
CA ILE A 233 -6.61 -9.95 -9.38
C ILE A 233 -5.35 -9.69 -10.19
N LYS A 234 -5.48 -9.75 -11.51
CA LYS A 234 -4.43 -9.33 -12.43
C LYS A 234 -4.91 -8.15 -13.26
N LEU A 235 -4.06 -7.15 -13.40
CA LEU A 235 -4.23 -6.04 -14.33
C LEU A 235 -3.06 -6.06 -15.30
N ASN A 236 -3.33 -6.24 -16.60
CA ASN A 236 -2.30 -6.38 -17.63
C ASN A 236 -1.22 -7.43 -17.29
N ASN A 237 -1.63 -8.61 -16.83
CA ASN A 237 -0.77 -9.72 -16.38
C ASN A 237 0.05 -9.46 -15.11
N VAL A 238 -0.16 -8.35 -14.41
CA VAL A 238 0.47 -8.05 -13.12
C VAL A 238 -0.50 -8.36 -11.99
N GLN A 239 -0.09 -9.19 -11.04
CA GLN A 239 -0.93 -9.60 -9.91
C GLN A 239 -0.94 -8.55 -8.81
N TYR A 240 -2.14 -8.25 -8.29
CA TYR A 240 -2.42 -7.33 -7.18
C TYR A 240 -3.19 -8.06 -6.08
N GLY A 241 -3.36 -7.41 -4.92
CA GLY A 241 -4.00 -8.03 -3.74
C GLY A 241 -3.07 -8.98 -3.00
N VAL A 242 -1.79 -9.01 -3.36
CA VAL A 242 -0.71 -9.76 -2.72
C VAL A 242 0.07 -8.86 -1.73
N PRO A 243 0.89 -9.42 -0.82
CA PRO A 243 1.63 -8.64 0.18
C PRO A 243 2.44 -7.47 -0.40
N GLU A 244 3.05 -7.65 -1.57
CA GLU A 244 3.92 -6.67 -2.23
C GLU A 244 3.15 -5.61 -3.01
N ARG A 245 1.88 -5.90 -3.39
CA ARG A 245 1.03 -5.03 -4.23
C ARG A 245 -0.39 -4.99 -3.72
N SER A 246 -0.72 -3.90 -3.06
CA SER A 246 -2.07 -3.66 -2.57
C SER A 246 -3.08 -3.49 -3.71
N ALA A 247 -4.34 -3.72 -3.41
CA ALA A 247 -5.43 -3.43 -4.32
C ALA A 247 -6.68 -3.00 -3.57
N LEU A 248 -7.35 -2.02 -4.14
CA LEU A 248 -8.67 -1.56 -3.74
C LEU A 248 -9.68 -2.04 -4.78
N PHE A 249 -10.51 -2.99 -4.41
CA PHE A 249 -11.59 -3.46 -5.25
C PHE A 249 -12.79 -2.55 -5.08
N MET A 250 -13.28 -2.04 -6.18
CA MET A 250 -14.45 -1.17 -6.26
C MET A 250 -15.27 -1.60 -7.46
N HIS A 251 -16.14 -2.59 -7.25
CA HIS A 251 -17.05 -3.04 -8.30
C HIS A 251 -17.82 -1.86 -8.90
N GLY A 252 -18.33 -2.00 -10.11
CA GLY A 252 -19.12 -0.94 -10.75
C GLY A 252 -20.11 -0.30 -9.78
N ASN A 253 -20.22 1.05 -9.82
CA ASN A 253 -21.00 1.92 -8.95
C ASN A 253 -20.55 1.94 -7.48
N ALA A 254 -19.29 2.29 -7.27
CA ALA A 254 -18.76 2.58 -5.94
C ALA A 254 -17.96 3.89 -5.93
N GLY A 255 -18.10 4.68 -4.86
CA GLY A 255 -17.35 5.90 -4.63
C GLY A 255 -16.84 6.01 -3.21
N ILE A 256 -15.60 6.48 -3.04
CA ILE A 256 -14.95 6.75 -1.75
C ILE A 256 -14.24 8.09 -1.79
N THR A 257 -14.37 8.86 -0.71
CA THR A 257 -13.70 10.14 -0.54
C THR A 257 -12.77 10.10 0.66
N PHE A 258 -11.52 10.50 0.44
CA PHE A 258 -10.49 10.63 1.45
C PHE A 258 -10.32 12.09 1.85
N ASP A 259 -10.14 12.38 3.15
CA ASP A 259 -9.85 13.71 3.68
C ASP A 259 -8.33 13.94 3.70
N LEU A 260 -7.82 14.65 2.70
CA LEU A 260 -6.41 14.97 2.56
C LEU A 260 -5.89 15.90 3.66
N GLU A 261 -6.76 16.70 4.29
CA GLU A 261 -6.37 17.55 5.41
C GLU A 261 -6.05 16.72 6.66
N GLN A 262 -6.90 15.74 6.99
CA GLN A 262 -6.64 14.80 8.08
C GLN A 262 -5.37 13.98 7.83
N ILE A 263 -5.13 13.57 6.58
CA ILE A 263 -3.92 12.85 6.19
C ILE A 263 -2.70 13.75 6.37
N ARG A 264 -2.70 15.02 5.90
CA ARG A 264 -1.57 15.96 6.09
C ARG A 264 -1.27 16.24 7.55
N GLN A 265 -2.30 16.31 8.41
CA GLN A 265 -2.10 16.51 9.85
C GLN A 265 -1.41 15.33 10.52
N ALA A 266 -1.66 14.11 10.03
CA ALA A 266 -1.13 12.88 10.61
C ALA A 266 0.27 12.51 10.09
N PHE A 267 0.63 12.96 8.89
CA PHE A 267 1.88 12.55 8.24
C PHE A 267 2.77 13.75 7.93
N PRO A 268 4.05 13.72 8.37
CA PRO A 268 5.01 14.76 8.04
C PRO A 268 5.39 14.68 6.56
N GLY A 269 5.62 15.82 5.93
CA GLY A 269 5.96 15.94 4.52
C GLY A 269 4.88 16.67 3.73
N SER A 270 5.22 17.06 2.52
CA SER A 270 4.28 17.72 1.60
C SER A 270 3.64 16.67 0.70
N LEU A 271 2.33 16.55 0.75
CA LEU A 271 1.56 15.69 -0.14
C LEU A 271 1.62 16.25 -1.57
N ARG A 272 2.09 15.45 -2.53
CA ARG A 272 2.36 15.90 -3.90
C ARG A 272 1.47 15.28 -4.96
N GLU A 273 1.13 14.02 -4.80
CA GLU A 273 0.54 13.29 -5.90
C GLU A 273 -0.29 12.11 -5.41
N PHE A 274 -1.35 11.78 -6.12
CA PHE A 274 -2.02 10.49 -6.07
C PHE A 274 -1.60 9.64 -7.26
N ARG A 275 -1.22 8.39 -7.02
CA ARG A 275 -0.91 7.38 -8.05
C ARG A 275 -1.72 6.12 -7.83
N ALA A 276 -2.09 5.49 -8.95
CA ALA A 276 -2.68 4.15 -8.96
C ALA A 276 -2.51 3.50 -10.34
N VAL A 277 -2.69 2.19 -10.39
CA VAL A 277 -3.03 1.46 -11.62
C VAL A 277 -4.54 1.23 -11.61
N TYR A 278 -5.21 1.35 -12.72
CA TYR A 278 -6.65 1.07 -12.83
C TYR A 278 -6.92 0.01 -13.91
N GLY A 279 -7.97 -0.73 -13.75
CA GLY A 279 -8.41 -1.70 -14.74
C GLY A 279 -9.45 -2.67 -14.18
N ILE A 280 -9.92 -3.55 -15.06
CA ILE A 280 -10.77 -4.68 -14.71
C ILE A 280 -9.88 -5.92 -14.62
N ALA A 281 -10.12 -6.78 -13.60
CA ALA A 281 -9.31 -7.97 -13.38
C ALA A 281 -9.32 -8.91 -14.59
N ASP A 282 -8.12 -9.29 -15.09
CA ASP A 282 -7.92 -10.00 -16.35
C ASP A 282 -8.49 -11.43 -16.38
N ASP A 283 -8.51 -12.12 -15.23
CA ASP A 283 -8.74 -13.58 -15.17
C ASP A 283 -10.19 -13.97 -14.85
N TYR A 284 -11.12 -13.02 -14.87
CA TYR A 284 -12.53 -13.30 -14.51
C TYR A 284 -13.43 -13.66 -15.71
N TRP A 285 -12.91 -14.06 -16.82
CA TRP A 285 -13.71 -14.47 -17.95
C TRP A 285 -14.00 -15.98 -17.92
N ASP A 286 -15.20 -16.37 -17.51
CA ASP A 286 -15.67 -17.76 -17.55
C ASP A 286 -16.48 -18.14 -18.81
N GLY A 287 -16.48 -17.28 -19.81
CA GLY A 287 -17.18 -17.53 -21.10
C GLY A 287 -18.68 -17.22 -21.10
N VAL A 288 -19.22 -16.62 -20.05
CA VAL A 288 -20.65 -16.26 -19.97
C VAL A 288 -20.91 -14.86 -20.59
N GLY A 289 -20.57 -14.65 -21.79
CA GLY A 289 -21.14 -13.68 -22.74
C GLY A 289 -21.37 -12.22 -22.36
N CYS A 290 -21.07 -11.77 -21.14
CA CYS A 290 -21.17 -10.36 -20.73
C CYS A 290 -19.78 -9.72 -20.72
N PRO A 291 -19.52 -8.74 -21.58
CA PRO A 291 -18.27 -8.01 -21.54
C PRO A 291 -18.23 -7.15 -20.26
N ALA A 292 -17.19 -7.32 -19.44
CA ALA A 292 -16.90 -6.42 -18.33
C ALA A 292 -16.65 -5.00 -18.83
N TYR A 293 -17.26 -4.01 -18.18
CA TYR A 293 -17.21 -2.62 -18.60
C TYR A 293 -17.26 -1.69 -17.38
N ALA A 294 -16.29 -0.77 -17.25
CA ALA A 294 -16.34 0.21 -16.19
C ALA A 294 -15.76 1.56 -16.61
N ASP A 295 -16.27 2.61 -15.99
CA ASP A 295 -15.63 3.91 -16.00
C ASP A 295 -14.86 4.13 -14.70
N PHE A 296 -13.70 4.77 -14.80
CA PHE A 296 -12.86 5.16 -13.66
C PHE A 296 -12.76 6.67 -13.57
N TRP A 297 -12.89 7.19 -12.35
CA TRP A 297 -12.85 8.62 -12.09
C TRP A 297 -11.97 8.93 -10.87
N VAL A 298 -11.23 10.02 -10.95
CA VAL A 298 -10.57 10.65 -9.81
C VAL A 298 -10.97 12.11 -9.78
N LEU A 299 -11.59 12.53 -8.67
CA LEU A 299 -11.97 13.91 -8.44
C LEU A 299 -11.16 14.47 -7.26
N VAL A 300 -10.90 15.76 -7.33
CA VAL A 300 -10.34 16.54 -6.22
C VAL A 300 -11.28 17.72 -6.00
N ASP A 301 -11.81 17.84 -4.78
CA ASP A 301 -12.80 18.86 -4.39
C ASP A 301 -13.96 19.01 -5.41
N GLY A 302 -14.47 17.87 -5.90
CA GLY A 302 -15.53 17.81 -6.89
C GLY A 302 -15.12 18.10 -8.33
N GLN A 303 -13.84 18.37 -8.60
CA GLN A 303 -13.34 18.61 -9.95
C GLN A 303 -12.67 17.34 -10.50
N VAL A 304 -13.06 16.94 -11.72
CA VAL A 304 -12.44 15.79 -12.39
C VAL A 304 -10.96 16.10 -12.70
N ARG A 305 -10.06 15.30 -12.15
CA ARG A 305 -8.63 15.35 -12.44
C ARG A 305 -8.18 14.20 -13.34
N PHE A 306 -8.92 13.09 -13.31
CA PHE A 306 -8.74 11.97 -14.22
C PHE A 306 -10.09 11.31 -14.46
N SER A 307 -10.33 10.88 -15.70
CA SER A 307 -11.42 9.96 -16.03
C SER A 307 -11.04 9.08 -17.22
N ARG A 308 -11.48 7.84 -17.16
CA ARG A 308 -11.39 6.91 -18.28
C ARG A 308 -12.69 6.15 -18.37
N LYS A 309 -13.39 6.31 -19.47
CA LYS A 309 -14.67 5.64 -19.74
C LYS A 309 -14.47 4.42 -20.63
N GLY A 310 -15.35 3.45 -20.43
CA GLY A 310 -15.43 2.29 -21.29
C GLY A 310 -14.24 1.35 -21.18
N VAL A 311 -13.67 1.20 -19.98
CA VAL A 311 -12.56 0.30 -19.76
C VAL A 311 -13.06 -1.14 -19.77
N GLN A 312 -12.41 -1.97 -20.56
CA GLN A 312 -12.63 -3.41 -20.65
C GLN A 312 -11.43 -4.17 -20.07
N VAL A 313 -11.55 -5.48 -19.95
CA VAL A 313 -10.44 -6.36 -19.59
C VAL A 313 -9.23 -6.12 -20.47
N HIS A 314 -8.02 -6.10 -19.93
CA HIS A 314 -6.74 -5.77 -20.58
C HIS A 314 -6.60 -4.32 -21.11
N GLN A 315 -7.52 -3.41 -20.76
CA GLN A 315 -7.46 -2.01 -21.16
C GLN A 315 -7.07 -1.06 -20.01
N GLY A 316 -6.58 -1.61 -18.91
CA GLY A 316 -6.12 -0.83 -17.76
C GLY A 316 -4.91 0.06 -18.07
N GLY A 317 -4.66 1.01 -17.17
CA GLY A 317 -3.57 1.97 -17.30
C GLY A 317 -3.13 2.52 -15.94
N THR A 318 -2.35 3.60 -15.98
CA THR A 318 -1.84 4.28 -14.79
C THR A 318 -2.53 5.62 -14.58
N ILE A 319 -2.68 6.00 -13.31
CA ILE A 319 -3.18 7.31 -12.88
C ILE A 319 -2.04 8.05 -12.19
N SER A 320 -1.93 9.33 -12.48
CA SER A 320 -1.06 10.28 -11.81
C SER A 320 -1.81 11.61 -11.73
N VAL A 321 -2.13 12.04 -10.51
CA VAL A 321 -2.85 13.28 -10.24
C VAL A 321 -2.03 14.12 -9.27
N VAL A 322 -1.54 15.26 -9.76
CA VAL A 322 -0.83 16.21 -8.90
C VAL A 322 -1.80 16.84 -7.91
N LEU A 323 -1.38 16.89 -6.65
CA LEU A 323 -2.12 17.46 -5.53
C LEU A 323 -1.42 18.71 -5.01
N SER A 324 -2.21 19.68 -4.57
CA SER A 324 -1.76 20.91 -3.95
C SER A 324 -2.10 20.93 -2.45
N ASP A 325 -1.47 21.82 -1.70
CA ASP A 325 -1.76 22.01 -0.27
C ASP A 325 -3.20 22.54 -0.01
N GLN A 326 -3.87 23.05 -1.04
CA GLN A 326 -5.25 23.56 -0.97
C GLN A 326 -6.28 22.46 -1.23
N ASP A 327 -5.92 21.36 -1.86
CA ASP A 327 -6.81 20.26 -2.18
C ASP A 327 -7.21 19.52 -0.90
N ARG A 328 -8.50 19.37 -0.65
CA ARG A 328 -9.00 18.79 0.60
C ARG A 328 -9.52 17.38 0.43
N PHE A 329 -10.29 17.11 -0.60
CA PHE A 329 -10.93 15.80 -0.78
C PHE A 329 -10.46 15.13 -2.05
N LEU A 330 -9.97 13.89 -1.92
CA LEU A 330 -9.68 13.02 -3.04
C LEU A 330 -10.79 11.97 -3.15
N THR A 331 -11.48 11.93 -4.27
CA THR A 331 -12.57 10.98 -4.50
C THR A 331 -12.21 10.01 -5.62
N LEU A 332 -12.26 8.71 -5.33
CA LEU A 332 -12.12 7.62 -6.29
C LEU A 332 -13.50 7.04 -6.60
N VAL A 333 -13.82 6.86 -7.87
CA VAL A 333 -15.13 6.36 -8.29
C VAL A 333 -15.01 5.38 -9.44
N THR A 334 -15.85 4.36 -9.42
CA THR A 334 -16.15 3.47 -10.53
C THR A 334 -17.63 3.53 -10.88
N THR A 335 -17.98 3.50 -12.17
CA THR A 335 -19.36 3.42 -12.66
C THR A 335 -19.49 2.34 -13.72
N ASP A 336 -20.71 1.80 -13.89
CA ASP A 336 -21.05 0.81 -14.93
C ASP A 336 -21.28 1.45 -16.33
N GLY A 337 -20.91 2.72 -16.51
CA GLY A 337 -21.09 3.47 -17.75
C GLY A 337 -22.51 4.00 -17.97
N GLY A 338 -23.49 3.60 -17.19
CA GLY A 338 -24.88 4.07 -17.24
C GLY A 338 -25.69 3.59 -18.43
N LYS A 339 -26.88 4.19 -18.63
CA LYS A 339 -27.80 3.87 -19.73
C LYS A 339 -27.12 3.91 -21.08
N GLY A 340 -27.28 2.84 -21.86
CA GLY A 340 -26.64 2.68 -23.17
C GLY A 340 -25.28 1.99 -23.10
N SER A 341 -24.74 1.71 -21.93
CA SER A 341 -23.62 0.77 -21.78
C SER A 341 -24.11 -0.67 -21.90
N PRO A 342 -23.27 -1.59 -22.41
CA PRO A 342 -23.65 -2.99 -22.55
C PRO A 342 -24.12 -3.63 -21.23
N GLU A 343 -23.64 -3.16 -20.11
CA GLU A 343 -23.97 -3.69 -18.78
C GLU A 343 -25.29 -3.19 -18.24
N TYR A 344 -25.54 -1.90 -18.33
CA TYR A 344 -26.80 -1.32 -17.93
C TYR A 344 -27.98 -1.94 -18.67
N ASP A 345 -27.88 -2.10 -20.01
CA ASP A 345 -28.92 -2.67 -20.86
C ASP A 345 -29.18 -4.15 -20.57
N ASN A 346 -28.17 -4.88 -20.12
CA ASN A 346 -28.29 -6.28 -19.72
C ASN A 346 -28.66 -6.45 -18.23
N ARG A 347 -28.73 -5.37 -17.46
CA ARG A 347 -28.95 -5.34 -15.99
C ARG A 347 -28.05 -6.30 -15.21
N THR A 348 -26.83 -6.47 -15.67
CA THR A 348 -25.86 -7.41 -15.12
C THR A 348 -24.55 -6.70 -14.91
N SER A 349 -24.31 -6.24 -13.69
CA SER A 349 -22.97 -5.81 -13.25
C SER A 349 -22.07 -7.02 -12.90
N PHE A 350 -22.30 -8.19 -13.49
CA PHE A 350 -21.72 -9.44 -13.02
C PHE A 350 -20.20 -9.56 -13.17
N ASN A 351 -19.56 -8.79 -14.05
CA ASN A 351 -18.14 -8.99 -14.38
C ASN A 351 -17.27 -7.75 -14.18
N ASP A 352 -17.79 -6.67 -13.53
CA ASP A 352 -17.09 -5.41 -13.32
C ASP A 352 -16.12 -5.45 -12.15
N TRP A 353 -15.17 -6.35 -12.20
CA TRP A 353 -14.13 -6.47 -11.19
C TRP A 353 -13.13 -5.31 -11.31
N SER A 354 -13.67 -4.11 -11.12
CA SER A 354 -12.90 -2.86 -11.19
C SER A 354 -11.96 -2.73 -10.01
N VAL A 355 -10.72 -2.34 -10.29
CA VAL A 355 -9.64 -2.31 -9.31
C VAL A 355 -8.80 -1.05 -9.47
N PHE A 356 -8.44 -0.43 -8.34
CA PHE A 356 -7.29 0.45 -8.22
C PHE A 356 -6.14 -0.33 -7.57
N GLY A 357 -5.11 -0.66 -8.36
CA GLY A 357 -3.90 -1.31 -7.88
C GLY A 357 -2.91 -0.29 -7.32
N GLU A 358 -2.31 -0.60 -6.16
CA GLU A 358 -1.36 0.26 -5.46
C GLU A 358 -1.82 1.73 -5.36
N PRO A 359 -3.08 2.01 -4.92
CA PRO A 359 -3.57 3.37 -4.81
C PRO A 359 -2.83 4.07 -3.67
N CYS A 360 -1.93 4.99 -4.00
CA CYS A 360 -1.06 5.62 -3.01
C CYS A 360 -0.99 7.14 -3.14
N LEU A 361 -0.80 7.78 -1.99
CA LEU A 361 -0.44 9.19 -1.87
C LEU A 361 1.07 9.31 -1.71
N ILE A 362 1.68 10.19 -2.48
CA ILE A 362 3.13 10.43 -2.51
C ILE A 362 3.45 11.71 -1.76
N PHE A 363 4.40 11.62 -0.84
CA PHE A 363 4.94 12.75 -0.06
C PHE A 363 6.40 12.99 -0.42
N ASP A 364 6.84 14.25 -0.25
CA ASP A 364 8.26 14.65 -0.30
C ASP A 364 8.96 14.35 1.02
#